data_5d11f2f2af8a592f670597bb76364194
#
_entry.id   5d11f2f2af8a592f670597bb76364194
#
_cell.length_a   1.000
_cell.length_b   1.000
_cell.length_c   1.000
_cell.angle_alpha   90.00
_cell.angle_beta   90.00
_cell.angle_gamma   90.00
#
_symmetry.space_group_name_H-M   'P 1'
#
loop_
_entity.id
_entity.type
_entity.pdbx_description
1 polymer ?
#
loop_
_entity_poly.entity_id
_entity_poly.type
_entity_poly.pdbx_seq_one_letter_code
_entity_poly.pdbx_strand_id
1 'polypeptide(L)'
;MTTWQVMCVALLALVGCVQLAAASNVIVLTSSDFEAKTQAGSGATTGDWLVEFYAPWCGHCKKLAPVYEKVADDLKGEVNVAKVDVTENAELGKRFGIRGFPTVLHFSHGKSYKFAGKRTLEDLSAFARGGFKSVDGTVVAGAPSYLDFVKEQALDVKKDFVTLLATKKNVLLTTFSGGLLLGLLLGCLCGCCTSRGGKVPKSKKE
;
A
#
# COMPACT_ATOMS: atom_id res chain seq x y z
N MET A 1 -1.20 -55.23 -31.94
CA MET A 1 -1.50 -53.81 -31.67
C MET A 1 -0.46 -53.00 -32.42
N THR A 2 -0.90 -52.20 -33.36
CA THR A 2 0.00 -51.42 -34.24
C THR A 2 0.61 -50.25 -33.44
N THR A 3 1.84 -49.89 -33.71
CA THR A 3 2.59 -48.79 -33.04
C THR A 3 1.81 -47.47 -33.00
N TRP A 4 0.91 -47.26 -33.93
CA TRP A 4 0.04 -46.09 -34.00
C TRP A 4 -1.05 -46.10 -32.88
N GLN A 5 -1.61 -47.26 -32.52
CA GLN A 5 -2.60 -47.35 -31.44
C GLN A 5 -1.97 -47.03 -30.08
N VAL A 6 -0.74 -47.44 -29.87
CA VAL A 6 0.02 -47.12 -28.64
C VAL A 6 0.32 -45.62 -28.55
N MET A 7 0.67 -45.00 -29.70
CA MET A 7 0.90 -43.55 -29.76
C MET A 7 -0.37 -42.74 -29.51
N CYS A 8 -1.52 -43.15 -30.06
CA CYS A 8 -2.80 -42.47 -29.82
C CYS A 8 -3.26 -42.57 -28.37
N VAL A 9 -3.08 -43.72 -27.72
CA VAL A 9 -3.43 -43.90 -26.30
C VAL A 9 -2.49 -43.05 -25.39
N ALA A 10 -1.21 -42.98 -25.74
CA ALA A 10 -0.24 -42.14 -25.02
C ALA A 10 -0.55 -40.63 -25.18
N LEU A 11 -0.97 -40.19 -26.39
CA LEU A 11 -1.41 -38.82 -26.62
C LEU A 11 -2.69 -38.46 -25.88
N LEU A 12 -3.66 -39.37 -25.81
CA LEU A 12 -4.89 -39.19 -25.05
C LEU A 12 -4.65 -39.15 -23.54
N ALA A 13 -3.68 -39.93 -23.05
CA ALA A 13 -3.26 -39.88 -21.64
C ALA A 13 -2.56 -38.56 -21.27
N LEU A 14 -1.81 -37.96 -22.20
CA LEU A 14 -1.18 -36.65 -22.00
C LEU A 14 -2.19 -35.49 -22.05
N VAL A 15 -3.24 -35.59 -22.85
CA VAL A 15 -4.31 -34.57 -22.93
C VAL A 15 -5.26 -34.65 -21.71
N GLY A 16 -5.38 -35.82 -21.08
CA GLY A 16 -6.26 -36.02 -19.89
C GLY A 16 -5.73 -35.41 -18.59
N CYS A 17 -4.50 -34.88 -18.54
CA CYS A 17 -3.91 -34.30 -17.34
C CYS A 17 -3.97 -32.75 -17.31
N VAL A 18 -4.94 -32.15 -18.01
CA VAL A 18 -5.33 -30.76 -17.73
C VAL A 18 -6.11 -30.78 -16.42
N GLN A 19 -5.39 -30.60 -15.32
CA GLN A 19 -6.03 -30.34 -14.04
C GLN A 19 -6.89 -29.08 -14.21
N LEU A 20 -8.20 -29.24 -14.15
CA LEU A 20 -9.12 -28.12 -13.99
C LEU A 20 -8.73 -27.46 -12.65
N ALA A 21 -7.90 -26.42 -12.72
CA ALA A 21 -7.68 -25.56 -11.58
C ALA A 21 -9.06 -24.99 -11.24
N ALA A 22 -9.65 -25.46 -10.15
CA ALA A 22 -10.90 -24.91 -9.66
C ALA A 22 -10.68 -23.41 -9.44
N ALA A 23 -11.42 -22.59 -10.18
CA ALA A 23 -11.34 -21.15 -10.03
C ALA A 23 -11.75 -20.79 -8.60
N SER A 24 -10.83 -20.21 -7.84
CA SER A 24 -11.12 -19.73 -6.49
C SER A 24 -12.18 -18.63 -6.56
N ASN A 25 -13.22 -18.75 -5.72
CA ASN A 25 -14.23 -17.71 -5.56
C ASN A 25 -13.76 -16.60 -4.58
N VAL A 26 -12.59 -16.76 -3.95
CA VAL A 26 -12.00 -15.75 -3.08
C VAL A 26 -11.29 -14.68 -3.92
N ILE A 27 -11.73 -13.44 -3.79
CA ILE A 27 -11.21 -12.29 -4.52
C ILE A 27 -9.91 -11.84 -3.87
N VAL A 28 -8.84 -11.68 -4.65
CA VAL A 28 -7.61 -11.07 -4.15
C VAL A 28 -7.72 -9.57 -4.29
N LEU A 29 -7.49 -8.84 -3.19
CA LEU A 29 -7.52 -7.38 -3.15
C LEU A 29 -6.13 -6.84 -2.84
N THR A 30 -5.78 -5.73 -3.51
CA THR A 30 -4.54 -4.98 -3.32
C THR A 30 -4.84 -3.56 -2.84
N SER A 31 -3.83 -2.83 -2.38
CA SER A 31 -3.98 -1.42 -1.97
C SER A 31 -4.56 -0.54 -3.07
N SER A 32 -4.26 -0.84 -4.33
CA SER A 32 -4.71 -0.06 -5.49
C SER A 32 -6.17 -0.29 -5.85
N ASP A 33 -6.71 -1.48 -5.63
CA ASP A 33 -8.06 -1.84 -6.08
C ASP A 33 -9.06 -2.04 -4.93
N PHE A 34 -8.59 -2.08 -3.69
CA PHE A 34 -9.43 -2.29 -2.51
C PHE A 34 -10.61 -1.32 -2.48
N GLU A 35 -10.34 -0.02 -2.52
CA GLU A 35 -11.39 0.99 -2.42
C GLU A 35 -12.28 1.04 -3.68
N ALA A 36 -11.69 0.83 -4.86
CA ALA A 36 -12.41 0.80 -6.12
C ALA A 36 -13.45 -0.34 -6.16
N LYS A 37 -13.10 -1.50 -5.58
CA LYS A 37 -13.98 -2.66 -5.53
C LYS A 37 -14.95 -2.63 -4.37
N THR A 38 -14.49 -2.28 -3.16
CA THR A 38 -15.29 -2.39 -1.93
C THR A 38 -16.08 -1.14 -1.59
N GLN A 39 -15.57 0.04 -1.97
CA GLN A 39 -16.08 1.37 -1.58
C GLN A 39 -16.29 1.50 -0.05
N ALA A 40 -15.46 0.80 0.72
CA ALA A 40 -15.59 0.71 2.16
C ALA A 40 -15.50 2.06 2.87
N GLY A 41 -14.65 2.97 2.38
CA GLY A 41 -14.46 4.30 2.97
C GLY A 41 -15.51 5.33 2.57
N SER A 42 -16.22 5.14 1.45
CA SER A 42 -17.27 6.05 1.02
C SER A 42 -18.62 5.80 1.73
N GLY A 43 -18.76 4.66 2.40
CA GLY A 43 -20.01 4.23 3.02
C GLY A 43 -21.03 3.63 2.04
N ALA A 44 -20.79 3.75 0.75
CA ALA A 44 -21.61 3.18 -0.33
C ALA A 44 -21.03 1.84 -0.78
N THR A 45 -20.76 0.93 0.16
CA THR A 45 -20.17 -0.38 -0.13
C THR A 45 -20.90 -1.08 -1.27
N THR A 46 -20.13 -1.70 -2.17
CA THR A 46 -20.64 -2.50 -3.29
C THR A 46 -21.18 -3.86 -2.83
N GLY A 47 -22.09 -3.85 -1.86
CA GLY A 47 -22.53 -5.01 -1.10
C GLY A 47 -21.65 -5.25 0.14
N ASP A 48 -21.93 -6.36 0.82
CA ASP A 48 -21.18 -6.77 2.00
C ASP A 48 -19.91 -7.53 1.59
N TRP A 49 -18.81 -7.29 2.34
CA TRP A 49 -17.52 -7.88 2.09
C TRP A 49 -16.97 -8.57 3.33
N LEU A 50 -16.55 -9.82 3.19
CA LEU A 50 -15.78 -10.53 4.21
C LEU A 50 -14.33 -10.62 3.73
N VAL A 51 -13.40 -9.97 4.45
CA VAL A 51 -12.00 -9.84 4.01
C VAL A 51 -11.06 -10.45 5.03
N GLU A 52 -10.24 -11.43 4.60
CA GLU A 52 -9.13 -11.97 5.36
C GLU A 52 -7.86 -11.15 5.12
N PHE A 53 -7.29 -10.62 6.16
CA PHE A 53 -5.96 -10.02 6.17
C PHE A 53 -4.95 -11.09 6.62
N TYR A 54 -4.06 -11.48 5.73
CA TYR A 54 -3.13 -12.59 5.95
C TYR A 54 -1.68 -12.25 5.62
N ALA A 55 -0.78 -13.17 5.95
CA ALA A 55 0.60 -13.16 5.48
C ALA A 55 0.96 -14.57 4.93
N PRO A 56 1.74 -14.69 3.84
CA PRO A 56 2.05 -15.97 3.18
C PRO A 56 2.78 -16.97 4.07
N TRP A 57 3.58 -16.48 5.00
CA TRP A 57 4.35 -17.30 5.96
C TRP A 57 3.54 -17.72 7.19
N CYS A 58 2.32 -17.20 7.37
CA CYS A 58 1.50 -17.47 8.55
C CYS A 58 0.87 -18.88 8.52
N GLY A 59 1.27 -19.75 9.43
CA GLY A 59 0.74 -21.12 9.51
C GLY A 59 -0.75 -21.22 9.81
N HIS A 60 -1.31 -20.27 10.59
CA HIS A 60 -2.75 -20.21 10.87
C HIS A 60 -3.55 -19.77 9.64
N CYS A 61 -3.01 -18.86 8.80
CA CYS A 61 -3.62 -18.47 7.54
C CYS A 61 -3.68 -19.64 6.56
N LYS A 62 -2.58 -20.43 6.46
CA LYS A 62 -2.55 -21.63 5.63
C LYS A 62 -3.59 -22.67 6.05
N LYS A 63 -3.87 -22.79 7.35
CA LYS A 63 -4.93 -23.69 7.87
C LYS A 63 -6.32 -23.15 7.58
N LEU A 64 -6.50 -21.82 7.58
CA LEU A 64 -7.77 -21.18 7.29
C LEU A 64 -8.10 -21.21 5.79
N ALA A 65 -7.11 -21.13 4.92
CA ALA A 65 -7.31 -21.02 3.47
C ALA A 65 -8.34 -22.03 2.89
N PRO A 66 -8.25 -23.35 3.14
CA PRO A 66 -9.23 -24.31 2.60
C PRO A 66 -10.65 -24.14 3.17
N VAL A 67 -10.78 -23.61 4.39
CA VAL A 67 -12.10 -23.28 4.98
C VAL A 67 -12.62 -22.02 4.34
N TYR A 68 -11.76 -21.04 4.11
CA TYR A 68 -12.12 -19.74 3.54
C TYR A 68 -12.60 -19.85 2.08
N GLU A 69 -12.02 -20.77 1.30
CA GLU A 69 -12.52 -21.10 -0.05
C GLU A 69 -13.96 -21.65 0.01
N LYS A 70 -14.24 -22.54 0.96
CA LYS A 70 -15.60 -23.07 1.17
C LYS A 70 -16.58 -22.00 1.62
N VAL A 71 -16.12 -21.04 2.46
CA VAL A 71 -16.93 -19.87 2.85
C VAL A 71 -17.29 -19.03 1.63
N ALA A 72 -16.33 -18.85 0.70
CA ALA A 72 -16.58 -18.10 -0.53
C ALA A 72 -17.59 -18.81 -1.44
N ASP A 73 -17.57 -20.12 -1.48
CA ASP A 73 -18.56 -20.93 -2.22
C ASP A 73 -19.96 -20.83 -1.59
N ASP A 74 -20.03 -20.91 -0.26
CA ASP A 74 -21.28 -20.86 0.53
C ASP A 74 -21.95 -19.47 0.48
N LEU A 75 -21.15 -18.41 0.46
CA LEU A 75 -21.63 -17.01 0.45
C LEU A 75 -21.76 -16.42 -0.96
N LYS A 76 -21.56 -17.23 -1.99
CA LYS A 76 -21.57 -16.76 -3.38
C LYS A 76 -22.90 -16.09 -3.75
N GLY A 77 -22.79 -14.81 -4.16
CA GLY A 77 -23.95 -13.99 -4.52
C GLY A 77 -24.62 -13.28 -3.35
N GLU A 78 -24.26 -13.58 -2.10
CA GLU A 78 -24.75 -12.90 -0.90
C GLU A 78 -23.71 -11.92 -0.36
N VAL A 79 -22.49 -12.40 -0.14
CA VAL A 79 -21.37 -11.61 0.42
C VAL A 79 -20.11 -11.84 -0.42
N ASN A 80 -19.41 -10.78 -0.74
CA ASN A 80 -18.14 -10.87 -1.44
C ASN A 80 -17.05 -11.33 -0.47
N VAL A 81 -16.40 -12.45 -0.78
CA VAL A 81 -15.33 -12.99 0.05
C VAL A 81 -13.99 -12.68 -0.58
N ALA A 82 -13.10 -12.03 0.17
CA ALA A 82 -11.83 -11.56 -0.34
C ALA A 82 -10.68 -11.79 0.65
N LYS A 83 -9.46 -11.71 0.15
CA LYS A 83 -8.23 -11.78 0.95
C LYS A 83 -7.23 -10.70 0.53
N VAL A 84 -6.47 -10.20 1.50
CA VAL A 84 -5.43 -9.19 1.34
C VAL A 84 -4.12 -9.71 1.92
N ASP A 85 -3.08 -9.74 1.12
CA ASP A 85 -1.72 -9.96 1.61
C ASP A 85 -1.17 -8.67 2.22
N VAL A 86 -1.05 -8.63 3.54
CA VAL A 86 -0.59 -7.44 4.26
C VAL A 86 0.91 -7.21 4.10
N THR A 87 1.67 -8.23 3.70
CA THR A 87 3.12 -8.08 3.47
C THR A 87 3.40 -7.24 2.21
N GLU A 88 2.54 -7.35 1.21
CA GLU A 88 2.59 -6.55 -0.02
C GLU A 88 1.74 -5.28 0.07
N ASN A 89 0.73 -5.26 0.95
CA ASN A 89 -0.25 -4.18 1.11
C ASN A 89 -0.23 -3.62 2.53
N ALA A 90 0.95 -3.19 3.01
CA ALA A 90 1.16 -2.71 4.37
C ALA A 90 0.28 -1.49 4.73
N GLU A 91 -0.09 -0.68 3.74
CA GLU A 91 -0.98 0.48 3.90
C GLU A 91 -2.38 0.07 4.37
N LEU A 92 -2.94 -1.00 3.79
CA LEU A 92 -4.21 -1.55 4.25
C LEU A 92 -4.10 -2.11 5.67
N GLY A 93 -2.96 -2.76 5.99
CA GLY A 93 -2.68 -3.24 7.34
C GLY A 93 -2.68 -2.12 8.38
N LYS A 94 -2.05 -0.98 8.06
CA LYS A 94 -2.04 0.23 8.92
C LYS A 94 -3.43 0.85 9.00
N ARG A 95 -4.12 1.04 7.88
CA ARG A 95 -5.45 1.64 7.79
C ARG A 95 -6.48 0.92 8.66
N PHE A 96 -6.48 -0.41 8.64
CA PHE A 96 -7.43 -1.24 9.40
C PHE A 96 -6.87 -1.72 10.75
N GLY A 97 -5.71 -1.25 11.18
CA GLY A 97 -5.11 -1.57 12.47
C GLY A 97 -4.82 -3.07 12.65
N ILE A 98 -4.37 -3.77 11.58
CA ILE A 98 -4.08 -5.19 11.61
C ILE A 98 -2.80 -5.44 12.41
N ARG A 99 -2.90 -6.15 13.55
CA ARG A 99 -1.78 -6.42 14.47
C ARG A 99 -1.38 -7.89 14.51
N GLY A 100 -2.09 -8.75 13.80
CA GLY A 100 -1.82 -10.20 13.80
C GLY A 100 -2.58 -10.91 12.70
N PHE A 101 -2.18 -12.14 12.38
CA PHE A 101 -2.70 -12.92 11.26
C PHE A 101 -3.22 -14.29 11.72
N PRO A 102 -4.29 -14.79 11.07
CA PRO A 102 -5.20 -14.03 10.19
C PRO A 102 -6.12 -13.12 11.01
N THR A 103 -6.46 -11.95 10.45
CA THR A 103 -7.55 -11.11 10.93
C THR A 103 -8.63 -11.09 9.86
N VAL A 104 -9.89 -11.36 10.24
CA VAL A 104 -11.04 -11.32 9.35
C VAL A 104 -11.91 -10.13 9.74
N LEU A 105 -12.19 -9.27 8.76
CA LEU A 105 -13.08 -8.11 8.90
C LEU A 105 -14.26 -8.25 7.95
N HIS A 106 -15.45 -7.91 8.43
CA HIS A 106 -16.63 -7.74 7.60
C HIS A 106 -16.87 -6.25 7.37
N PHE A 107 -17.05 -5.86 6.12
CA PHE A 107 -17.33 -4.49 5.72
C PHE A 107 -18.78 -4.38 5.25
N SER A 108 -19.52 -3.47 5.87
CA SER A 108 -20.91 -3.19 5.51
C SER A 108 -21.23 -1.73 5.87
N HIS A 109 -21.84 -1.00 4.93
CA HIS A 109 -22.33 0.38 5.12
C HIS A 109 -21.30 1.33 5.76
N GLY A 110 -20.06 1.32 5.26
CA GLY A 110 -18.99 2.20 5.75
C GLY A 110 -18.43 1.86 7.12
N LYS A 111 -18.74 0.68 7.64
CA LYS A 111 -18.21 0.18 8.91
C LYS A 111 -17.48 -1.13 8.70
N SER A 112 -16.49 -1.38 9.54
CA SER A 112 -15.77 -2.65 9.64
C SER A 112 -16.08 -3.33 10.96
N TYR A 113 -16.33 -4.63 10.91
CA TYR A 113 -16.68 -5.47 12.05
C TYR A 113 -15.65 -6.59 12.16
N LYS A 114 -14.98 -6.69 13.30
CA LYS A 114 -13.93 -7.69 13.48
C LYS A 114 -14.51 -9.02 13.93
N PHE A 115 -14.19 -10.08 13.20
CA PHE A 115 -14.54 -11.43 13.58
C PHE A 115 -13.64 -11.94 14.72
N ALA A 116 -14.24 -12.39 15.80
CA ALA A 116 -13.55 -12.93 16.98
C ALA A 116 -13.93 -14.40 17.30
N GLY A 117 -14.77 -15.02 16.45
CA GLY A 117 -15.26 -16.39 16.64
C GLY A 117 -14.28 -17.48 16.22
N LYS A 118 -14.77 -18.72 16.24
CA LYS A 118 -14.02 -19.88 15.71
C LYS A 118 -13.97 -19.79 14.17
N ARG A 119 -12.84 -20.14 13.60
CA ARG A 119 -12.62 -20.07 12.15
C ARG A 119 -13.14 -21.32 11.44
N THR A 120 -14.41 -21.66 11.68
CA THR A 120 -15.13 -22.73 11.01
C THR A 120 -15.97 -22.16 9.87
N LEU A 121 -16.41 -23.01 8.94
CA LEU A 121 -17.30 -22.60 7.86
C LEU A 121 -18.58 -21.97 8.41
N GLU A 122 -19.19 -22.65 9.37
CA GLU A 122 -20.50 -22.27 9.94
C GLU A 122 -20.41 -20.92 10.65
N ASP A 123 -19.39 -20.72 11.49
CA ASP A 123 -19.22 -19.47 12.27
C ASP A 123 -18.91 -18.26 11.37
N LEU A 124 -18.05 -18.47 10.35
CA LEU A 124 -17.71 -17.41 9.39
C LEU A 124 -18.91 -17.04 8.51
N SER A 125 -19.63 -18.03 8.00
CA SER A 125 -20.82 -17.79 7.17
C SER A 125 -21.95 -17.15 7.99
N ALA A 126 -22.19 -17.62 9.22
CA ALA A 126 -23.19 -17.03 10.11
C ALA A 126 -22.85 -15.57 10.47
N PHE A 127 -21.55 -15.30 10.72
CA PHE A 127 -21.09 -13.93 10.97
C PHE A 127 -21.31 -13.03 9.76
N ALA A 128 -20.96 -13.49 8.56
CA ALA A 128 -21.11 -12.71 7.34
C ALA A 128 -22.57 -12.44 6.97
N ARG A 129 -23.49 -13.38 7.22
CA ARG A 129 -24.93 -13.22 6.92
C ARG A 129 -25.67 -12.30 7.89
N GLY A 130 -25.11 -11.97 9.04
CA GLY A 130 -25.80 -11.09 9.98
C GLY A 130 -25.26 -11.06 11.38
N GLY A 131 -24.42 -12.03 11.76
CA GLY A 131 -23.79 -12.09 13.09
C GLY A 131 -22.92 -10.86 13.41
N PHE A 132 -22.39 -10.19 12.38
CA PHE A 132 -21.62 -8.95 12.53
C PHE A 132 -22.41 -7.82 13.20
N LYS A 133 -23.73 -7.81 13.09
CA LYS A 133 -24.59 -6.77 13.70
C LYS A 133 -24.57 -6.79 15.23
N SER A 134 -24.15 -7.89 15.85
CA SER A 134 -23.97 -8.00 17.30
C SER A 134 -22.62 -7.49 17.80
N VAL A 135 -21.72 -7.11 16.91
CA VAL A 135 -20.38 -6.61 17.23
C VAL A 135 -20.33 -5.10 16.96
N ASP A 136 -19.59 -4.37 17.79
CA ASP A 136 -19.39 -2.93 17.59
C ASP A 136 -18.61 -2.67 16.31
N GLY A 137 -19.24 -1.95 15.38
CA GLY A 137 -18.66 -1.57 14.11
C GLY A 137 -17.77 -0.33 14.24
N THR A 138 -16.55 -0.40 13.71
CA THR A 138 -15.67 0.75 13.60
C THR A 138 -15.91 1.44 12.27
N VAL A 139 -16.10 2.76 12.27
CA VAL A 139 -16.25 3.55 11.03
C VAL A 139 -14.96 3.43 10.22
N VAL A 140 -15.10 3.09 8.95
CA VAL A 140 -13.96 2.97 8.04
C VAL A 140 -13.52 4.38 7.63
N ALA A 141 -12.29 4.76 7.97
CA ALA A 141 -11.71 5.98 7.46
C ALA A 141 -11.60 5.91 5.92
N GLY A 142 -11.91 6.99 5.24
CA GLY A 142 -11.76 7.11 3.78
C GLY A 142 -10.36 6.68 3.33
N ALA A 143 -10.23 6.28 2.07
CA ALA A 143 -8.91 6.05 1.50
C ALA A 143 -8.07 7.32 1.66
N PRO A 144 -6.79 7.21 2.02
CA PRO A 144 -5.93 8.39 2.12
C PRO A 144 -5.95 9.13 0.78
N SER A 145 -6.32 10.39 0.83
CA SER A 145 -6.31 11.25 -0.34
C SER A 145 -4.87 11.47 -0.80
N TYR A 146 -4.67 11.74 -2.10
CA TYR A 146 -3.36 12.20 -2.61
C TYR A 146 -2.81 13.39 -1.79
N LEU A 147 -3.69 14.27 -1.33
CA LEU A 147 -3.31 15.38 -0.47
C LEU A 147 -2.79 14.93 0.91
N ASP A 148 -3.32 13.84 1.46
CA ASP A 148 -2.86 13.29 2.74
C ASP A 148 -1.50 12.62 2.57
N PHE A 149 -1.28 11.92 1.46
CA PHE A 149 0.03 11.38 1.08
C PHE A 149 1.08 12.50 0.93
N VAL A 150 0.75 13.59 0.22
CA VAL A 150 1.66 14.74 0.06
C VAL A 150 1.95 15.42 1.40
N LYS A 151 0.95 15.54 2.29
CA LYS A 151 1.16 16.10 3.63
C LYS A 151 2.08 15.23 4.49
N GLU A 152 1.91 13.91 4.44
CA GLU A 152 2.75 12.96 5.17
C GLU A 152 4.21 13.04 4.69
N GLN A 153 4.42 13.05 3.37
CA GLN A 153 5.75 13.24 2.77
C GLN A 153 6.38 14.60 3.17
N ALA A 154 5.60 15.67 3.15
CA ALA A 154 6.08 16.99 3.55
C ALA A 154 6.45 17.06 5.05
N LEU A 155 5.73 16.34 5.91
CA LEU A 155 6.04 16.23 7.33
C LEU A 155 7.33 15.44 7.58
N ASP A 156 7.57 14.36 6.84
CA ASP A 156 8.78 13.55 6.94
C ASP A 156 10.01 14.36 6.46
N VAL A 157 9.91 15.05 5.33
CA VAL A 157 10.97 15.95 4.83
C VAL A 157 11.28 17.05 5.85
N LYS A 158 10.24 17.65 6.46
CA LYS A 158 10.42 18.65 7.52
C LYS A 158 11.12 18.08 8.74
N LYS A 159 10.75 16.88 9.16
CA LYS A 159 11.37 16.19 10.31
C LYS A 159 12.84 15.88 10.05
N ASP A 160 13.16 15.37 8.86
CA ASP A 160 14.52 15.07 8.45
C ASP A 160 15.37 16.34 8.36
N PHE A 161 14.80 17.43 7.83
CA PHE A 161 15.46 18.73 7.75
C PHE A 161 15.78 19.31 9.14
N VAL A 162 14.81 19.24 10.07
CA VAL A 162 15.00 19.68 11.46
C VAL A 162 16.05 18.83 12.16
N THR A 163 16.05 17.51 11.92
CA THR A 163 17.05 16.59 12.50
C THR A 163 18.45 16.86 11.94
N LEU A 164 18.57 17.14 10.64
CA LEU A 164 19.82 17.54 9.99
C LEU A 164 20.36 18.87 10.56
N LEU A 165 19.49 19.87 10.74
CA LEU A 165 19.86 21.13 11.35
C LEU A 165 20.32 20.97 12.81
N ALA A 166 19.65 20.11 13.57
CA ALA A 166 19.98 19.88 14.97
C ALA A 166 21.30 19.11 15.15
N THR A 167 21.54 18.09 14.31
CA THR A 167 22.73 17.22 14.41
C THR A 167 23.97 17.78 13.75
N LYS A 168 23.81 18.57 12.66
CA LYS A 168 24.96 19.09 11.87
C LYS A 168 25.08 20.60 11.89
N LYS A 169 24.58 21.25 12.95
CA LYS A 169 24.70 22.70 13.19
C LYS A 169 26.11 23.26 12.92
N ASN A 170 27.12 22.56 13.41
CA ASN A 170 28.51 23.03 13.28
C ASN A 170 29.05 22.88 11.87
N VAL A 171 28.64 21.84 11.14
CA VAL A 171 29.08 21.61 9.75
C VAL A 171 28.42 22.61 8.81
N LEU A 172 27.16 22.93 9.00
CA LEU A 172 26.47 23.95 8.21
C LEU A 172 27.06 25.33 8.43
N LEU A 173 27.36 25.68 9.69
CA LEU A 173 27.94 26.95 10.04
C LEU A 173 29.34 27.14 9.42
N THR A 174 30.16 26.08 9.44
CA THR A 174 31.52 26.12 8.85
C THR A 174 31.48 26.18 7.32
N THR A 175 30.57 25.49 6.65
CA THR A 175 30.44 25.54 5.19
C THR A 175 29.90 26.89 4.71
N PHE A 176 28.92 27.47 5.39
CA PHE A 176 28.41 28.81 5.05
C PHE A 176 29.45 29.90 5.33
N SER A 177 30.16 29.87 6.48
CA SER A 177 31.19 30.84 6.78
C SER A 177 32.38 30.72 5.84
N GLY A 178 32.78 29.50 5.48
CA GLY A 178 33.86 29.26 4.51
C GLY A 178 33.50 29.75 3.11
N GLY A 179 32.27 29.52 2.65
CA GLY A 179 31.78 30.02 1.35
C GLY A 179 31.71 31.55 1.28
N LEU A 180 31.25 32.18 2.37
CA LEU A 180 31.18 33.65 2.46
C LEU A 180 32.58 34.29 2.44
N LEU A 181 33.55 33.73 3.21
CA LEU A 181 34.92 34.18 3.22
C LEU A 181 35.60 34.01 1.87
N LEU A 182 35.38 32.86 1.19
CA LEU A 182 35.95 32.62 -0.13
C LEU A 182 35.34 33.57 -1.17
N GLY A 183 34.04 33.84 -1.10
CA GLY A 183 33.36 34.80 -1.96
C GLY A 183 33.84 36.24 -1.79
N LEU A 184 34.08 36.66 -0.53
CA LEU A 184 34.64 37.98 -0.23
C LEU A 184 36.10 38.11 -0.72
N LEU A 185 36.92 37.08 -0.55
CA LEU A 185 38.31 37.07 -1.04
C LEU A 185 38.36 37.11 -2.57
N LEU A 186 37.57 36.33 -3.25
CA LEU A 186 37.49 36.35 -4.73
C LEU A 186 36.90 37.67 -5.24
N GLY A 187 35.92 38.23 -4.57
CA GLY A 187 35.34 39.54 -4.91
C GLY A 187 36.34 40.69 -4.74
N CYS A 188 37.16 40.67 -3.66
CA CYS A 188 38.22 41.62 -3.46
C CYS A 188 39.33 41.53 -4.53
N LEU A 189 39.72 40.32 -4.93
CA LEU A 189 40.70 40.10 -5.98
C LEU A 189 40.20 40.58 -7.35
N CYS A 190 38.93 40.33 -7.69
CA CYS A 190 38.32 40.89 -8.91
C CYS A 190 38.12 42.40 -8.84
N GLY A 191 37.74 42.94 -7.68
CA GLY A 191 37.55 44.38 -7.49
C GLY A 191 38.83 45.19 -7.60
N CYS A 192 39.98 44.63 -7.17
CA CYS A 192 41.29 45.27 -7.34
C CYS A 192 41.76 45.37 -8.79
N CYS A 193 41.30 44.47 -9.68
CA CYS A 193 41.69 44.53 -11.10
C CYS A 193 40.92 45.56 -11.93
N THR A 194 39.78 46.06 -11.49
CA THR A 194 38.94 47.01 -12.24
C THR A 194 39.18 48.50 -11.90
N SER A 195 40.03 48.80 -10.90
CA SER A 195 40.34 50.18 -10.50
C SER A 195 41.61 50.75 -11.16
N ARG A 196 41.90 50.41 -12.41
CA ARG A 196 43.00 51.07 -13.14
C ARG A 196 42.42 51.98 -14.24
N GLY A 197 42.19 53.19 -13.83
CA GLY A 197 42.16 54.46 -14.56
C GLY A 197 42.03 54.51 -16.08
N GLY A 198 40.78 54.76 -16.54
CA GLY A 198 40.61 55.38 -17.83
C GLY A 198 40.46 56.92 -17.70
N LYS A 199 41.49 57.66 -17.92
CA LYS A 199 41.44 59.13 -18.16
C LYS A 199 40.69 59.35 -19.48
N VAL A 200 39.56 60.02 -19.44
CA VAL A 200 38.84 60.49 -20.61
C VAL A 200 39.55 61.73 -21.14
N PRO A 201 39.98 61.82 -22.40
CA PRO A 201 40.52 63.04 -23.00
C PRO A 201 39.42 64.04 -23.24
N LYS A 202 39.61 65.30 -22.78
CA LYS A 202 38.77 66.47 -23.09
C LYS A 202 38.93 66.85 -24.56
N SER A 203 37.86 66.81 -25.31
CA SER A 203 37.79 67.38 -26.67
C SER A 203 37.74 68.90 -26.57
N LYS A 204 38.68 69.62 -27.26
CA LYS A 204 38.60 71.02 -27.51
C LYS A 204 37.56 71.38 -28.54
N LYS A 205 36.75 72.34 -28.24
CA LYS A 205 35.92 73.04 -29.24
C LYS A 205 36.74 74.02 -30.02
N GLU A 206 36.67 73.94 -31.27
CA GLU A 206 36.65 75.05 -32.23
C GLU A 206 35.45 74.88 -33.16
#